data_5ee8415cd7e230a5fab8d8177a569598
#
_entry.id   5ee8415cd7e230a5fab8d8177a569598
#
_cell.length_a   1.000
_cell.length_b   1.000
_cell.length_c   1.000
_cell.angle_alpha   90.00
_cell.angle_beta   90.00
_cell.angle_gamma   90.00
#
_symmetry.space_group_name_H-M   'P 1'
#
loop_
_entity.id
_entity.type
_entity.pdbx_description
1 polymer ?
#
loop_
_entity_poly.entity_id
_entity_poly.type
_entity_poly.pdbx_seq_one_letter_code
_entity_poly.pdbx_strand_id
1 'polypeptide(L)' 'MKRYIITNIIPIKGRKVEIYSIQAKSKEDAEHKFINGDSGYFIDSRYEDLKEDITDCKSLEIDEI' A
#
# COMPACT_ATOMS: atom_id res chain seq x y z
N MET A 1 14.15 0.57 -14.84
CA MET A 1 12.92 0.68 -14.07
C MET A 1 13.21 1.26 -12.70
N LYS A 2 12.29 2.03 -12.18
CA LYS A 2 12.40 2.61 -10.84
C LYS A 2 11.74 1.70 -9.82
N ARG A 3 12.16 1.82 -8.57
CA ARG A 3 11.56 1.07 -7.48
C ARG A 3 10.65 1.99 -6.66
N TYR A 4 9.48 1.48 -6.32
CA TYR A 4 8.48 2.20 -5.55
C TYR A 4 8.08 1.41 -4.32
N ILE A 5 7.81 2.13 -3.24
CA ILE A 5 7.22 1.56 -2.02
C ILE A 5 5.73 1.85 -2.05
N ILE A 6 4.94 0.80 -1.95
CA ILE A 6 3.48 0.90 -1.90
C ILE A 6 3.01 0.63 -0.49
N THR A 7 2.32 1.60 0.08
CA THR A 7 1.69 1.47 1.40
C THR A 7 0.19 1.37 1.18
N ASN A 8 -0.36 0.18 1.43
CA ASN A 8 -1.78 -0.10 1.27
C ASN A 8 -2.44 -0.08 2.64
N ILE A 9 -3.36 0.86 2.84
CA ILE A 9 -4.07 1.02 4.12
C ILE A 9 -5.48 0.50 3.96
N ILE A 10 -5.81 -0.54 4.72
CA ILE A 10 -7.11 -1.18 4.68
C ILE A 10 -7.87 -0.84 5.96
N PRO A 11 -9.02 -0.13 5.86
CA PRO A 11 -9.86 0.16 7.03
C PRO A 11 -10.61 -1.11 7.43
N ILE A 12 -10.11 -1.74 8.48
CA ILE A 12 -10.83 -2.77 9.19
C ILE A 12 -11.07 -2.23 10.60
N LYS A 13 -11.45 -3.05 11.53
CA LYS A 13 -11.60 -2.63 12.92
C LYS A 13 -10.26 -2.17 13.47
N GLY A 14 -9.96 -0.88 13.35
CA GLY A 14 -8.63 -0.32 13.40
C GLY A 14 -8.13 -0.09 11.97
N ARG A 15 -6.86 -0.36 11.75
CA ARG A 15 -6.24 -0.14 10.45
C ARG A 15 -5.19 -1.21 10.17
N LYS A 16 -5.28 -1.85 9.02
CA LYS A 16 -4.24 -2.76 8.55
C LYS A 16 -3.37 -2.03 7.53
N VAL A 17 -2.06 -2.01 7.76
CA VAL A 17 -1.11 -1.39 6.86
C VAL A 17 -0.25 -2.48 6.24
N GLU A 18 -0.22 -2.56 4.92
CA GLU A 18 0.62 -3.48 4.18
C GLU A 18 1.62 -2.70 3.35
N ILE A 19 2.87 -3.13 3.37
CA ILE A 19 3.96 -2.45 2.66
C ILE A 19 4.57 -3.39 1.64
N TYR A 20 4.66 -2.91 0.40
CA TYR A 20 5.21 -3.66 -0.72
C TYR A 20 6.26 -2.85 -1.46
N SER A 21 7.20 -3.54 -2.12
CA SER A 21 8.16 -2.93 -3.03
C SER A 21 7.88 -3.45 -4.44
N ILE A 22 7.79 -2.55 -5.40
CA ILE A 22 7.50 -2.91 -6.78
C ILE A 22 8.40 -2.13 -7.75
N GLN A 23 8.79 -2.78 -8.84
CA GLN A 23 9.53 -2.12 -9.91
C GLN A 23 8.55 -1.71 -11.02
N ALA A 24 8.65 -0.47 -11.45
CA ALA A 24 7.77 0.07 -12.47
C ALA A 24 8.43 1.21 -13.22
N LYS A 25 7.85 1.60 -14.34
CA LYS A 25 8.36 2.71 -15.16
C LYS A 25 8.01 4.06 -14.56
N SER A 26 6.90 4.14 -13.86
CA SER A 26 6.39 5.37 -13.27
C SER A 26 5.52 5.04 -12.06
N LYS A 27 5.16 6.07 -11.30
CA LYS A 27 4.25 5.94 -10.17
C LYS A 27 2.90 5.37 -10.60
N GLU A 28 2.37 5.83 -11.72
CA GLU A 28 1.11 5.34 -12.27
C GLU A 28 1.20 3.87 -12.67
N ASP A 29 2.32 3.47 -13.27
CA ASP A 29 2.56 2.09 -13.64
C ASP A 29 2.63 1.19 -12.41
N ALA A 30 3.27 1.66 -11.34
CA ALA A 30 3.33 0.93 -10.07
C ALA A 30 1.93 0.71 -9.49
N GLU A 31 1.10 1.73 -9.52
CA GLU A 31 -0.28 1.64 -9.06
C GLU A 31 -1.07 0.63 -9.89
N HIS A 32 -0.96 0.69 -11.20
CA HIS A 32 -1.62 -0.25 -12.11
C HIS A 32 -1.22 -1.70 -11.85
N LYS A 33 0.07 -1.94 -11.69
CA LYS A 33 0.56 -3.29 -11.39
C LYS A 33 0.02 -3.80 -10.08
N PHE A 34 0.01 -2.97 -9.06
CA PHE A 34 -0.48 -3.34 -7.74
C PHE A 34 -1.97 -3.68 -7.78
N ILE A 35 -2.77 -2.88 -8.44
CA ILE A 35 -4.23 -3.08 -8.57
C ILE A 35 -4.54 -4.34 -9.36
N ASN A 36 -3.73 -4.65 -10.37
CA ASN A 36 -3.92 -5.84 -11.21
C ASN A 36 -3.39 -7.13 -10.59
N GLY A 37 -2.94 -7.09 -9.35
CA GLY A 37 -2.51 -8.26 -8.61
C GLY A 37 -1.01 -8.52 -8.64
N ASP A 38 -0.23 -7.71 -9.35
CA ASP A 38 1.23 -7.79 -9.32
C ASP A 38 1.75 -6.91 -8.21
N SER A 39 1.73 -7.43 -7.00
CA SER A 39 2.11 -6.67 -5.80
C SER A 39 3.62 -6.63 -5.54
N GLY A 40 4.43 -7.21 -6.41
CA GLY A 40 5.88 -7.21 -6.23
C GLY A 40 6.31 -7.96 -4.97
N TYR A 41 7.20 -7.34 -4.21
CA TYR A 41 7.70 -7.92 -2.97
C TYR A 41 6.96 -7.39 -1.76
N PHE A 42 6.41 -8.31 -0.97
CA PHE A 42 5.85 -7.98 0.33
C PHE A 42 6.99 -7.67 1.31
N ILE A 43 6.91 -6.52 1.98
CA ILE A 43 7.92 -6.08 2.94
C ILE A 43 7.44 -6.30 4.36
N ASP A 44 6.27 -5.78 4.72
CA ASP A 44 5.78 -5.81 6.08
C ASP A 44 4.27 -5.59 6.14
N SER A 45 3.66 -6.05 7.22
CA SER A 45 2.28 -5.72 7.54
C SER A 45 2.15 -5.50 9.04
N ARG A 46 1.27 -4.59 9.42
CA ARG A 46 1.01 -4.34 10.83
C ARG A 46 -0.44 -3.92 11.04
N TYR A 47 -0.92 -4.16 12.25
CA TYR A 47 -2.22 -3.72 12.68
C TYR A 47 -2.07 -2.54 13.62
N GLU A 48 -2.89 -1.52 13.41
CA GLU A 48 -2.97 -0.39 14.31
C GLU A 48 -4.38 -0.36 14.91
N ASP A 49 -4.47 -0.51 16.23
CA ASP A 49 -5.72 -0.37 16.95
C ASP A 49 -5.99 1.12 17.14
N LEU A 50 -7.01 1.60 16.44
CA LEU A 50 -7.45 2.97 16.59
C LEU A 50 -8.62 2.99 17.55
N LYS A 51 -8.50 3.77 18.62
CA LYS A 51 -9.54 3.90 19.65
C LYS A 51 -10.74 4.70 19.19
N GLU A 52 -10.67 5.33 18.05
CA GLU A 52 -11.73 6.12 17.46
C GLU A 52 -12.26 5.43 16.22
N ASP A 53 -13.57 5.52 16.01
CA ASP A 53 -14.19 5.07 14.76
C ASP A 53 -13.71 5.96 13.64
N ILE A 54 -12.59 5.60 13.06
CA ILE A 54 -12.12 6.28 11.86
C ILE A 54 -12.79 5.61 10.68
N THR A 55 -13.74 6.31 10.11
CA THR A 55 -14.34 5.91 8.84
C THR A 55 -13.40 6.29 7.71
N ASP A 56 -12.19 5.77 7.75
CA ASP A 56 -11.24 6.02 6.69
C ASP A 56 -11.54 5.15 5.49
N CYS A 57 -11.54 5.78 4.34
CA CYS A 57 -11.57 5.06 3.08
C CYS A 57 -10.24 4.34 2.87
N LYS A 58 -10.32 3.20 2.20
CA LYS A 58 -9.12 2.51 1.73
C LYS A 58 -8.21 3.49 1.01
N SER A 59 -6.97 3.58 1.40
CA SER A 59 -6.01 4.48 0.78
C SER A 59 -4.76 3.74 0.32
N LEU A 60 -4.10 4.31 -0.67
CA LEU A 60 -2.91 3.76 -1.28
C LEU A 60 -1.89 4.87 -1.44
N GLU A 61 -0.74 4.70 -0.84
CA GLU A 61 0.37 5.64 -0.97
C GLU A 61 1.50 4.99 -1.75
N ILE A 62 2.07 5.73 -2.69
CA ILE A 62 3.16 5.23 -3.53
C ILE A 62 4.30 6.23 -3.49
N ASP A 63 5.45 5.78 -3.02
CA ASP A 63 6.65 6.60 -2.92
C ASP A 63 7.78 5.99 -3.74
N GLU A 64 8.52 6.85 -4.45
CA GLU A 64 9.72 6.43 -5.18
C GLU A 64 10.91 6.37 -4.23
N ILE A 65 11.66 5.29 -4.34
CA ILE A 65 12.91 5.16 -3.57
C ILE A 65 14.05 5.89 -4.32
#